data_8937400077fadd32a3bb5374dd2ed490
#
_entry.id   8937400077fadd32a3bb5374dd2ed490
#
_cell.length_a   1.000
_cell.length_b   1.000
_cell.length_c   1.000
_cell.angle_alpha   90.00
_cell.angle_beta   90.00
_cell.angle_gamma   90.00
#
_symmetry.space_group_name_H-M   'P 1'
#
loop_
_entity.id
_entity.type
_entity.pdbx_description
1 polymer ?
#
loop_
_entity_poly.entity_id
_entity_poly.type
_entity_poly.pdbx_seq_one_letter_code
_entity_poly.pdbx_strand_id
1 'polypeptide(L)'
;MLRFVIALLPEARPLIARYRLELAAGDGAFKLYREGDVALVVSGAGKVASAAAVAYLHARADGGRHAAWINAGIAGHGRRAVGEAVLAHAVRDRASGACWYPPQVFAPPAATGEVVTVDAVEERYEGDAAYEMEASGFYPTACRFATAELVQCLKVVSDGPGASPYGLSASRVEQLIGDRLEELERLAEALLPLSAEVRRLEEDPPELAELLGRWRFTVTETRQLRRLVQRWRALAPGRPLAVAELASLRRGKDVVRRLREWVAGMAGEMIADGGRTC
;
A
#
# COMPACT_ATOMS: atom_id res chain seq x y z
N MET A 1 6.43 1.52 -7.83
CA MET A 1 5.77 0.21 -8.03
C MET A 1 4.30 0.32 -7.69
N LEU A 2 3.41 -0.19 -8.55
CA LEU A 2 1.97 -0.13 -8.40
C LEU A 2 1.36 -1.54 -8.47
N ARG A 3 0.47 -1.89 -7.56
CA ARG A 3 -0.15 -3.21 -7.45
C ARG A 3 -1.66 -3.09 -7.34
N PHE A 4 -2.34 -3.73 -8.26
CA PHE A 4 -3.79 -3.83 -8.27
C PHE A 4 -4.24 -5.21 -7.79
N VAL A 5 -5.26 -5.25 -6.93
CA VAL A 5 -5.98 -6.47 -6.54
C VAL A 5 -7.43 -6.28 -6.93
N ILE A 6 -7.87 -7.05 -7.91
CA ILE A 6 -9.16 -6.90 -8.56
C ILE A 6 -9.92 -8.22 -8.47
N ALA A 7 -11.21 -8.18 -8.13
CA ALA A 7 -11.97 -9.41 -7.93
C ALA A 7 -12.28 -10.15 -9.23
N LEU A 8 -12.79 -9.45 -10.22
CA LEU A 8 -13.34 -10.03 -11.44
C LEU A 8 -12.54 -9.61 -12.68
N LEU A 9 -12.42 -10.53 -13.64
CA LEU A 9 -11.72 -10.21 -14.90
C LEU A 9 -12.37 -9.04 -15.67
N PRO A 10 -13.70 -8.89 -15.74
CA PRO A 10 -14.30 -7.70 -16.36
C PRO A 10 -13.89 -6.38 -15.69
N GLU A 11 -13.74 -6.35 -14.37
CA GLU A 11 -13.22 -5.15 -13.66
C GLU A 11 -11.74 -4.88 -13.99
N ALA A 12 -10.96 -5.93 -14.21
CA ALA A 12 -9.54 -5.84 -14.49
C ALA A 12 -9.22 -5.39 -15.93
N ARG A 13 -10.05 -5.76 -16.92
CA ARG A 13 -9.77 -5.51 -18.34
C ARG A 13 -9.46 -4.06 -18.70
N PRO A 14 -10.19 -3.03 -18.21
CA PRO A 14 -9.85 -1.64 -18.48
C PRO A 14 -8.45 -1.27 -17.99
N LEU A 15 -8.06 -1.74 -16.81
CA LEU A 15 -6.72 -1.51 -16.24
C LEU A 15 -5.63 -2.28 -17.01
N ILE A 16 -5.89 -3.54 -17.38
CA ILE A 16 -5.00 -4.36 -18.21
C ILE A 16 -4.71 -3.65 -19.53
N ALA A 17 -5.75 -3.17 -20.21
CA ALA A 17 -5.61 -2.43 -21.47
C ALA A 17 -4.87 -1.11 -21.27
N ARG A 18 -5.22 -0.34 -20.24
CA ARG A 18 -4.63 0.98 -19.96
C ARG A 18 -3.14 0.92 -19.64
N TYR A 19 -2.72 -0.04 -18.82
CA TYR A 19 -1.32 -0.24 -18.44
C TYR A 19 -0.59 -1.23 -19.34
N ARG A 20 -1.23 -1.75 -20.40
CA ARG A 20 -0.69 -2.73 -21.36
C ARG A 20 -0.11 -3.97 -20.66
N LEU A 21 -0.81 -4.43 -19.61
CA LEU A 21 -0.32 -5.54 -18.80
C LEU A 21 -0.42 -6.86 -19.57
N GLU A 22 0.62 -7.66 -19.50
CA GLU A 22 0.67 -8.99 -20.08
C GLU A 22 0.45 -10.06 -19.02
N LEU A 23 -0.23 -11.14 -19.40
CA LEU A 23 -0.42 -12.29 -18.53
C LEU A 23 0.95 -12.92 -18.24
N ALA A 24 1.31 -12.97 -16.95
CA ALA A 24 2.57 -13.60 -16.55
C ALA A 24 2.56 -15.11 -16.85
N ALA A 25 3.64 -15.62 -17.42
CA ALA A 25 3.78 -17.03 -17.73
C ALA A 25 3.76 -17.90 -16.46
N GLY A 26 3.17 -19.10 -16.57
CA GLY A 26 3.16 -20.13 -15.54
C GLY A 26 1.76 -20.46 -14.98
N ASP A 27 1.63 -21.67 -14.42
CA ASP A 27 0.41 -22.18 -13.77
C ASP A 27 0.29 -21.64 -12.33
N GLY A 28 0.04 -20.34 -12.21
CA GLY A 28 -0.15 -19.70 -10.91
C GLY A 28 -1.54 -19.93 -10.33
N ALA A 29 -1.66 -19.88 -9.00
CA ALA A 29 -2.94 -19.97 -8.29
C ALA A 29 -3.93 -18.85 -8.66
N PHE A 30 -3.41 -17.71 -9.14
CA PHE A 30 -4.18 -16.54 -9.59
C PHE A 30 -3.69 -16.07 -10.95
N LYS A 31 -4.56 -15.46 -11.76
CA LYS A 31 -4.16 -14.76 -12.97
C LYS A 31 -3.41 -13.49 -12.58
N LEU A 32 -2.16 -13.43 -12.94
CA LEU A 32 -1.25 -12.31 -12.68
C LEU A 32 -0.90 -11.62 -14.01
N TYR A 33 -1.14 -10.33 -14.08
CA TYR A 33 -0.78 -9.49 -15.22
C TYR A 33 0.28 -8.48 -14.78
N ARG A 34 1.26 -8.20 -15.62
CA ARG A 34 2.32 -7.24 -15.30
C ARG A 34 2.94 -6.59 -16.52
N GLU A 35 3.42 -5.36 -16.32
CA GLU A 35 4.29 -4.63 -17.23
C GLU A 35 5.12 -3.64 -16.42
N GLY A 36 6.44 -3.68 -16.58
CA GLY A 36 7.37 -2.83 -15.82
C GLY A 36 7.12 -2.88 -14.30
N ASP A 37 6.84 -1.74 -13.71
CA ASP A 37 6.58 -1.54 -12.28
C ASP A 37 5.11 -1.72 -11.86
N VAL A 38 4.24 -2.13 -12.80
CA VAL A 38 2.81 -2.33 -12.54
C VAL A 38 2.48 -3.83 -12.57
N ALA A 39 1.75 -4.28 -11.56
CA ALA A 39 1.24 -5.65 -11.51
C ALA A 39 -0.22 -5.66 -11.04
N LEU A 40 -1.01 -6.56 -11.62
CA LEU A 40 -2.42 -6.74 -11.32
C LEU A 40 -2.72 -8.22 -11.12
N VAL A 41 -3.39 -8.56 -10.03
CA VAL A 41 -3.88 -9.92 -9.77
C VAL A 41 -5.41 -9.95 -9.77
N VAL A 42 -5.98 -10.96 -10.42
CA VAL A 42 -7.41 -11.25 -10.36
C VAL A 42 -7.64 -12.26 -9.25
N SER A 43 -8.27 -11.81 -8.16
CA SER A 43 -8.38 -12.58 -6.92
C SER A 43 -9.54 -13.59 -6.91
N GLY A 44 -10.60 -13.33 -7.67
CA GLY A 44 -11.91 -13.89 -7.38
C GLY A 44 -12.64 -13.08 -6.30
N ALA A 45 -13.95 -13.30 -6.18
CA ALA A 45 -14.79 -12.60 -5.21
C ALA A 45 -14.54 -13.10 -3.78
N GLY A 46 -14.68 -12.18 -2.83
CA GLY A 46 -14.66 -12.44 -1.41
C GLY A 46 -13.35 -12.10 -0.70
N LYS A 47 -13.47 -11.70 0.57
CA LYS A 47 -12.37 -11.20 1.41
C LYS A 47 -11.23 -12.21 1.59
N VAL A 48 -11.52 -13.51 1.65
CA VAL A 48 -10.50 -14.56 1.79
C VAL A 48 -9.66 -14.68 0.50
N ALA A 49 -10.32 -14.69 -0.66
CA ALA A 49 -9.65 -14.74 -1.96
C ALA A 49 -8.79 -13.49 -2.18
N SER A 50 -9.33 -12.33 -1.84
CA SER A 50 -8.61 -11.05 -1.92
C SER A 50 -7.36 -11.02 -1.04
N ALA A 51 -7.46 -11.47 0.23
CA ALA A 51 -6.31 -11.58 1.13
C ALA A 51 -5.24 -12.55 0.60
N ALA A 52 -5.65 -13.71 0.07
CA ALA A 52 -4.75 -14.69 -0.53
C ALA A 52 -4.03 -14.11 -1.76
N ALA A 53 -4.76 -13.39 -2.62
CA ALA A 53 -4.22 -12.74 -3.80
C ALA A 53 -3.19 -11.64 -3.46
N VAL A 54 -3.43 -10.85 -2.40
CA VAL A 54 -2.45 -9.88 -1.88
C VAL A 54 -1.15 -10.57 -1.50
N ALA A 55 -1.22 -11.63 -0.70
CA ALA A 55 -0.05 -12.38 -0.26
C ALA A 55 0.68 -13.03 -1.44
N TYR A 56 -0.07 -13.61 -2.38
CA TYR A 56 0.48 -14.19 -3.60
C TYR A 56 1.20 -13.15 -4.46
N LEU A 57 0.56 -12.00 -4.71
CA LEU A 57 1.16 -10.91 -5.50
C LEU A 57 2.42 -10.38 -4.84
N HIS A 58 2.42 -10.21 -3.51
CA HIS A 58 3.61 -9.80 -2.77
C HIS A 58 4.77 -10.79 -2.93
N ALA A 59 4.49 -12.10 -2.85
CA ALA A 59 5.52 -13.14 -2.97
C ALA A 59 6.07 -13.30 -4.40
N ARG A 60 5.30 -12.90 -5.42
CA ARG A 60 5.64 -13.05 -6.85
C ARG A 60 6.20 -11.79 -7.49
N ALA A 61 6.00 -10.64 -6.86
CA ALA A 61 6.48 -9.36 -7.33
C ALA A 61 7.58 -8.85 -6.41
N ASP A 62 8.71 -8.46 -7.00
CA ASP A 62 9.76 -7.77 -6.26
C ASP A 62 9.22 -6.45 -5.70
N GLY A 63 9.64 -6.10 -4.51
CA GLY A 63 9.32 -4.81 -3.91
C GLY A 63 9.18 -4.87 -2.40
N GLY A 64 9.79 -3.88 -1.75
CA GLY A 64 9.71 -3.63 -0.32
C GLY A 64 8.36 -3.02 0.08
N ARG A 65 8.33 -2.41 1.24
CA ARG A 65 7.13 -1.77 1.81
C ARG A 65 6.66 -0.52 1.05
N HIS A 66 7.42 -0.09 0.05
CA HIS A 66 7.15 1.08 -0.78
C HIS A 66 6.22 0.83 -1.97
N ALA A 67 5.72 -0.39 -2.17
CA ALA A 67 4.74 -0.64 -3.23
C ALA A 67 3.39 -0.02 -2.89
N ALA A 68 2.81 0.75 -3.82
CA ALA A 68 1.45 1.24 -3.72
C ALA A 68 0.46 0.14 -4.09
N TRP A 69 -0.62 -0.01 -3.31
CA TRP A 69 -1.63 -1.04 -3.48
C TRP A 69 -3.02 -0.43 -3.66
N ILE A 70 -3.72 -0.84 -4.69
CA ILE A 70 -5.08 -0.39 -4.97
C ILE A 70 -5.98 -1.62 -5.15
N ASN A 71 -7.03 -1.70 -4.32
CA ASN A 71 -8.18 -2.54 -4.58
C ASN A 71 -9.23 -1.70 -5.32
N ALA A 72 -9.51 -2.07 -6.56
CA ALA A 72 -10.56 -1.43 -7.35
C ALA A 72 -11.60 -2.48 -7.74
N GLY A 73 -12.85 -2.05 -7.91
CA GLY A 73 -13.94 -2.92 -8.31
C GLY A 73 -15.28 -2.23 -8.18
N ILE A 74 -16.35 -2.96 -8.45
CA ILE A 74 -17.71 -2.47 -8.31
C ILE A 74 -18.24 -2.64 -6.88
N ALA A 75 -19.28 -1.87 -6.53
CA ALA A 75 -19.96 -1.95 -5.23
C ALA A 75 -21.41 -1.49 -5.37
N GLY A 76 -22.31 -2.01 -4.56
CA GLY A 76 -23.65 -1.49 -4.41
C GLY A 76 -23.68 -0.27 -3.46
N HIS A 77 -24.60 0.68 -3.66
CA HIS A 77 -24.73 1.83 -2.76
C HIS A 77 -26.19 2.31 -2.63
N GLY A 78 -26.60 2.63 -1.39
CA GLY A 78 -27.98 3.04 -1.13
C GLY A 78 -28.36 4.44 -1.59
N ARG A 79 -27.40 5.34 -1.82
CA ARG A 79 -27.64 6.77 -2.07
C ARG A 79 -26.94 7.35 -3.27
N ARG A 80 -25.78 6.82 -3.65
CA ARG A 80 -25.01 7.33 -4.80
C ARG A 80 -25.50 6.74 -6.10
N ALA A 81 -25.37 7.51 -7.16
CA ALA A 81 -25.77 7.07 -8.48
C ALA A 81 -24.83 6.00 -9.06
N VAL A 82 -25.38 5.09 -9.84
CA VAL A 82 -24.59 4.11 -10.60
C VAL A 82 -23.57 4.83 -11.47
N GLY A 83 -22.34 4.38 -11.40
CA GLY A 83 -21.19 4.99 -12.07
C GLY A 83 -20.36 5.92 -11.18
N GLU A 84 -20.86 6.40 -10.03
CA GLU A 84 -20.05 7.24 -9.15
C GLU A 84 -18.89 6.45 -8.52
N ALA A 85 -17.72 7.09 -8.42
CA ALA A 85 -16.57 6.53 -7.74
C ALA A 85 -16.55 6.91 -6.25
N VAL A 86 -16.16 5.97 -5.41
CA VAL A 86 -16.03 6.12 -3.95
C VAL A 86 -14.62 5.69 -3.52
N LEU A 87 -13.82 6.63 -3.02
CA LEU A 87 -12.56 6.33 -2.35
C LEU A 87 -12.81 6.04 -0.88
N ALA A 88 -12.37 4.88 -0.39
CA ALA A 88 -12.62 4.47 0.98
C ALA A 88 -11.83 5.32 1.99
N HIS A 89 -12.52 6.09 2.84
CA HIS A 89 -11.92 6.66 4.06
C HIS A 89 -12.06 5.72 5.26
N ALA A 90 -12.97 4.76 5.19
CA ALA A 90 -13.14 3.68 6.15
C ALA A 90 -13.44 2.37 5.41
N VAL A 91 -12.86 1.28 5.86
CA VAL A 91 -13.14 -0.10 5.41
C VAL A 91 -13.66 -0.86 6.62
N ARG A 92 -14.89 -1.37 6.54
CA ARG A 92 -15.54 -2.12 7.63
C ARG A 92 -15.85 -3.55 7.19
N ASP A 93 -15.52 -4.51 8.01
CA ASP A 93 -16.03 -5.89 7.87
C ASP A 93 -17.33 -6.02 8.64
N ARG A 94 -18.44 -6.30 7.95
CA ARG A 94 -19.76 -6.43 8.59
C ARG A 94 -19.80 -7.60 9.56
N ALA A 95 -19.19 -8.72 9.22
CA ALA A 95 -19.27 -9.94 10.01
C ALA A 95 -18.52 -9.85 11.34
N SER A 96 -17.31 -9.28 11.33
CA SER A 96 -16.47 -9.14 12.54
C SER A 96 -16.64 -7.81 13.26
N GLY A 97 -17.20 -6.78 12.60
CA GLY A 97 -17.26 -5.41 13.10
C GLY A 97 -15.91 -4.67 13.04
N ALA A 98 -14.85 -5.31 12.56
CA ALA A 98 -13.54 -4.67 12.43
C ALA A 98 -13.60 -3.50 11.44
N CYS A 99 -12.89 -2.41 11.74
CA CYS A 99 -12.84 -1.21 10.90
C CYS A 99 -11.43 -0.69 10.79
N TRP A 100 -11.04 -0.26 9.60
CA TRP A 100 -9.76 0.34 9.26
C TRP A 100 -9.98 1.68 8.56
N TYR A 101 -9.03 2.60 8.71
CA TYR A 101 -9.10 3.95 8.17
C TYR A 101 -7.90 4.20 7.26
N PRO A 102 -8.04 4.01 5.93
CA PRO A 102 -6.97 4.32 4.97
C PRO A 102 -6.55 5.79 5.06
N PRO A 103 -5.29 6.10 5.38
CA PRO A 103 -4.82 7.48 5.41
C PRO A 103 -4.89 8.12 4.03
N GLN A 104 -5.47 9.32 3.94
CA GLN A 104 -5.55 10.10 2.71
C GLN A 104 -4.68 11.35 2.85
N VAL A 105 -3.36 11.17 2.67
CA VAL A 105 -2.36 12.26 2.76
C VAL A 105 -2.18 12.99 1.42
N PHE A 106 -3.16 12.87 0.53
CA PHE A 106 -3.23 13.47 -0.80
C PHE A 106 -4.66 13.99 -1.06
N ALA A 107 -4.83 14.81 -2.10
CA ALA A 107 -6.16 15.24 -2.52
C ALA A 107 -6.92 14.04 -3.13
N PRO A 108 -8.07 13.63 -2.57
CA PRO A 108 -8.84 12.49 -3.07
C PRO A 108 -9.30 12.73 -4.52
N PRO A 109 -9.08 11.76 -5.44
CA PRO A 109 -9.49 11.90 -6.84
C PRO A 109 -11.00 11.68 -7.05
N ALA A 110 -11.69 11.17 -6.03
CA ALA A 110 -13.13 10.91 -6.03
C ALA A 110 -13.73 11.27 -4.69
N ALA A 111 -15.04 11.30 -4.60
CA ALA A 111 -15.75 11.49 -3.32
C ALA A 111 -15.41 10.35 -2.34
N THR A 112 -15.18 10.70 -1.09
CA THR A 112 -14.83 9.69 -0.07
C THR A 112 -16.08 9.09 0.56
N GLY A 113 -15.98 7.82 1.00
CA GLY A 113 -17.08 7.10 1.62
C GLY A 113 -16.61 5.94 2.49
N GLU A 114 -17.52 5.39 3.27
CA GLU A 114 -17.30 4.11 3.94
C GLU A 114 -17.49 2.97 2.91
N VAL A 115 -16.62 1.98 2.96
CA VAL A 115 -16.73 0.72 2.21
C VAL A 115 -16.99 -0.40 3.20
N VAL A 116 -18.10 -1.11 3.03
CA VAL A 116 -18.54 -2.19 3.91
C VAL A 116 -18.39 -3.52 3.18
N THR A 117 -17.51 -4.37 3.67
CA THR A 117 -17.35 -5.72 3.14
C THR A 117 -18.38 -6.66 3.73
N VAL A 118 -19.09 -7.36 2.86
CA VAL A 118 -20.13 -8.35 3.17
C VAL A 118 -19.75 -9.73 2.65
N ASP A 119 -20.31 -10.79 3.25
CA ASP A 119 -20.04 -12.18 2.85
C ASP A 119 -21.01 -12.68 1.75
N ALA A 120 -22.08 -11.94 1.48
CA ALA A 120 -23.04 -12.19 0.41
C ALA A 120 -23.47 -10.85 -0.19
N VAL A 121 -23.98 -10.92 -1.43
CA VAL A 121 -24.47 -9.73 -2.15
C VAL A 121 -25.49 -8.96 -1.31
N GLU A 122 -25.28 -7.64 -1.15
CA GLU A 122 -26.17 -6.76 -0.41
C GLU A 122 -27.33 -6.29 -1.30
N GLU A 123 -28.52 -6.36 -0.77
CA GLU A 123 -29.74 -5.93 -1.48
C GLU A 123 -30.47 -4.78 -0.79
N ARG A 124 -30.18 -4.54 0.51
CA ARG A 124 -30.90 -3.56 1.32
C ARG A 124 -30.22 -2.19 1.36
N TYR A 125 -28.90 -2.16 1.18
CA TYR A 125 -28.07 -0.94 1.17
C TYR A 125 -28.36 0.00 2.34
N GLU A 126 -28.33 -0.54 3.56
CA GLU A 126 -28.57 0.23 4.78
C GLU A 126 -27.41 1.23 5.02
N GLY A 127 -27.75 2.53 5.14
CA GLY A 127 -26.75 3.56 5.41
C GLY A 127 -26.14 4.20 4.18
N ASP A 128 -25.13 5.02 4.40
CA ASP A 128 -24.38 5.77 3.39
C ASP A 128 -23.00 5.12 3.16
N ALA A 129 -23.00 3.93 2.61
CA ALA A 129 -21.81 3.14 2.40
C ALA A 129 -21.83 2.40 1.06
N ALA A 130 -20.65 2.10 0.53
CA ALA A 130 -20.46 1.21 -0.59
C ALA A 130 -20.30 -0.24 -0.11
N TYR A 131 -21.13 -1.14 -0.60
CA TYR A 131 -21.15 -2.56 -0.20
C TYR A 131 -20.45 -3.42 -1.24
N GLU A 132 -19.48 -4.20 -0.80
CA GLU A 132 -18.65 -5.07 -1.64
C GLU A 132 -18.14 -6.29 -0.84
N MET A 133 -17.27 -7.14 -1.41
CA MET A 133 -16.93 -8.42 -0.78
C MET A 133 -15.41 -8.61 -0.51
N GLU A 134 -14.54 -7.68 -0.80
CA GLU A 134 -13.07 -7.85 -0.85
C GLU A 134 -12.25 -6.98 0.11
N ALA A 135 -12.64 -5.73 0.32
CA ALA A 135 -11.80 -4.69 0.92
C ALA A 135 -11.30 -5.04 2.33
N SER A 136 -12.12 -5.70 3.15
CA SER A 136 -11.72 -6.13 4.50
C SER A 136 -10.68 -7.26 4.51
N GLY A 137 -10.59 -8.02 3.43
CA GLY A 137 -9.49 -8.98 3.22
C GLY A 137 -8.24 -8.31 2.62
N PHE A 138 -8.45 -7.41 1.67
CA PHE A 138 -7.39 -6.68 0.99
C PHE A 138 -6.62 -5.76 1.94
N TYR A 139 -7.30 -4.78 2.55
CA TYR A 139 -6.67 -3.66 3.24
C TYR A 139 -5.73 -4.09 4.37
N PRO A 140 -6.19 -4.85 5.40
CA PRO A 140 -5.31 -5.26 6.49
C PRO A 140 -4.20 -6.21 6.04
N THR A 141 -4.40 -6.97 4.96
CA THR A 141 -3.36 -7.85 4.42
C THR A 141 -2.30 -7.06 3.68
N ALA A 142 -2.68 -6.09 2.84
CA ALA A 142 -1.73 -5.22 2.12
C ALA A 142 -0.91 -4.35 3.08
N CYS A 143 -1.50 -3.87 4.19
CA CYS A 143 -0.79 -3.13 5.24
C CYS A 143 0.31 -3.94 5.98
N ARG A 144 0.35 -5.27 5.82
CA ARG A 144 1.48 -6.07 6.30
C ARG A 144 2.71 -5.93 5.41
N PHE A 145 2.50 -5.57 4.15
CA PHE A 145 3.53 -5.53 3.10
C PHE A 145 3.85 -4.12 2.62
N ALA A 146 3.03 -3.13 2.97
CA ALA A 146 3.24 -1.73 2.65
C ALA A 146 2.93 -0.85 3.85
N THR A 147 3.28 0.44 3.76
CA THR A 147 2.82 1.45 4.72
C THR A 147 1.38 1.83 4.41
N ALA A 148 0.59 2.17 5.43
CA ALA A 148 -0.86 2.28 5.32
C ALA A 148 -1.32 3.34 4.31
N GLU A 149 -0.59 4.45 4.18
CA GLU A 149 -0.87 5.52 3.21
C GLU A 149 -0.74 5.08 1.74
N LEU A 150 -0.01 3.99 1.48
CA LEU A 150 0.14 3.39 0.15
C LEU A 150 -0.95 2.36 -0.18
N VAL A 151 -1.89 2.11 0.72
CA VAL A 151 -2.94 1.09 0.53
C VAL A 151 -4.30 1.77 0.45
N GLN A 152 -4.94 1.70 -0.71
CA GLN A 152 -6.19 2.39 -0.98
C GLN A 152 -7.24 1.47 -1.61
N CYS A 153 -8.53 1.78 -1.38
CA CYS A 153 -9.66 1.09 -1.99
C CYS A 153 -10.51 2.12 -2.73
N LEU A 154 -10.75 1.90 -4.02
CA LEU A 154 -11.65 2.71 -4.84
C LEU A 154 -12.72 1.81 -5.43
N LYS A 155 -13.99 2.13 -5.19
CA LYS A 155 -15.12 1.38 -5.69
C LYS A 155 -15.99 2.23 -6.62
N VAL A 156 -16.57 1.59 -7.63
CA VAL A 156 -17.50 2.22 -8.57
C VAL A 156 -18.89 1.68 -8.31
N VAL A 157 -19.86 2.55 -8.11
CA VAL A 157 -21.23 2.15 -7.83
C VAL A 157 -21.82 1.43 -9.05
N SER A 158 -22.22 0.20 -8.88
CA SER A 158 -22.81 -0.65 -9.93
C SER A 158 -24.31 -0.84 -9.81
N ASP A 159 -24.83 -0.77 -8.60
CA ASP A 159 -26.20 -1.13 -8.23
C ASP A 159 -26.66 -0.40 -6.96
N GLY A 160 -27.95 -0.48 -6.67
CA GLY A 160 -28.58 0.19 -5.54
C GLY A 160 -30.10 0.00 -5.54
N PRO A 161 -30.87 0.79 -4.76
CA PRO A 161 -32.31 0.60 -4.61
C PRO A 161 -33.13 0.59 -5.89
N GLY A 162 -32.61 1.11 -7.00
CA GLY A 162 -33.25 1.13 -8.30
C GLY A 162 -32.58 0.26 -9.36
N ALA A 163 -31.50 -0.44 -9.01
CA ALA A 163 -30.70 -1.23 -9.94
C ALA A 163 -30.28 -2.54 -9.26
N SER A 164 -30.66 -3.68 -9.83
CA SER A 164 -30.36 -5.00 -9.27
C SER A 164 -28.87 -5.28 -9.24
N PRO A 165 -28.34 -5.88 -8.16
CA PRO A 165 -26.96 -6.37 -8.11
C PRO A 165 -26.76 -7.62 -8.98
N TYR A 166 -27.84 -8.24 -9.42
CA TYR A 166 -27.82 -9.46 -10.24
C TYR A 166 -27.96 -9.15 -11.73
N GLY A 167 -27.31 -9.96 -12.56
CA GLY A 167 -27.46 -9.87 -14.01
C GLY A 167 -26.64 -8.77 -14.68
N LEU A 168 -25.69 -8.14 -13.99
CA LEU A 168 -24.74 -7.23 -14.60
C LEU A 168 -23.89 -7.99 -15.63
N SER A 169 -23.95 -7.55 -16.89
CA SER A 169 -23.12 -8.13 -17.95
C SER A 169 -21.64 -7.76 -17.75
N ALA A 170 -20.76 -8.64 -18.22
CA ALA A 170 -19.32 -8.37 -18.19
C ALA A 170 -18.96 -7.03 -18.88
N SER A 171 -19.61 -6.72 -20.01
CA SER A 171 -19.41 -5.46 -20.73
C SER A 171 -19.87 -4.24 -19.92
N ARG A 172 -20.95 -4.36 -19.13
CA ARG A 172 -21.40 -3.28 -18.26
C ARG A 172 -20.42 -3.01 -17.13
N VAL A 173 -19.86 -4.08 -16.52
CA VAL A 173 -18.82 -3.95 -15.49
C VAL A 173 -17.56 -3.32 -16.07
N GLU A 174 -17.11 -3.77 -17.24
CA GLU A 174 -15.99 -3.16 -17.97
C GLU A 174 -16.20 -1.67 -18.23
N GLN A 175 -17.41 -1.29 -18.69
CA GLN A 175 -17.76 0.10 -18.94
C GLN A 175 -17.71 0.93 -17.65
N LEU A 176 -18.31 0.46 -16.55
CA LEU A 176 -18.33 1.17 -15.26
C LEU A 176 -16.91 1.48 -14.76
N ILE A 177 -16.01 0.49 -14.80
CA ILE A 177 -14.61 0.72 -14.42
C ILE A 177 -13.89 1.59 -15.46
N GLY A 178 -14.14 1.36 -16.74
CA GLY A 178 -13.55 2.14 -17.84
C GLY A 178 -13.88 3.63 -17.76
N ASP A 179 -15.11 3.96 -17.41
CA ASP A 179 -15.57 5.36 -17.24
C ASP A 179 -14.90 6.07 -16.03
N ARG A 180 -14.22 5.32 -15.16
CA ARG A 180 -13.54 5.81 -13.95
C ARG A 180 -12.03 5.57 -13.96
N LEU A 181 -11.46 5.27 -15.12
CA LEU A 181 -10.01 5.09 -15.26
C LEU A 181 -9.24 6.35 -14.87
N GLU A 182 -9.77 7.54 -15.18
CA GLU A 182 -9.11 8.81 -14.83
C GLU A 182 -8.95 8.97 -13.30
N GLU A 183 -9.97 8.63 -12.51
CA GLU A 183 -9.89 8.68 -11.06
C GLU A 183 -8.92 7.64 -10.51
N LEU A 184 -8.88 6.44 -11.10
CA LEU A 184 -7.91 5.38 -10.74
C LEU A 184 -6.47 5.78 -11.08
N GLU A 185 -6.25 6.45 -12.22
CA GLU A 185 -4.95 6.99 -12.60
C GLU A 185 -4.50 8.10 -11.68
N ARG A 186 -5.37 9.07 -11.39
CA ARG A 186 -5.08 10.14 -10.42
C ARG A 186 -4.76 9.59 -9.04
N LEU A 187 -5.44 8.50 -8.61
CA LEU A 187 -5.09 7.82 -7.37
C LEU A 187 -3.69 7.22 -7.45
N ALA A 188 -3.38 6.49 -8.52
CA ALA A 188 -2.06 5.90 -8.72
C ALA A 188 -0.97 6.99 -8.75
N GLU A 189 -1.19 8.09 -9.48
CA GLU A 189 -0.28 9.24 -9.57
C GLU A 189 -0.05 9.91 -8.20
N ALA A 190 -1.08 10.00 -7.36
CA ALA A 190 -0.95 10.53 -6.00
C ALA A 190 -0.14 9.62 -5.07
N LEU A 191 -0.19 8.29 -5.29
CA LEU A 191 0.55 7.31 -4.48
C LEU A 191 2.01 7.15 -4.91
N LEU A 192 2.37 7.38 -6.17
CA LEU A 192 3.72 7.18 -6.68
C LEU A 192 4.79 8.05 -6.00
N PRO A 193 4.58 9.35 -5.73
CA PRO A 193 5.52 10.16 -4.97
C PRO A 193 5.71 9.65 -3.54
N LEU A 194 4.63 9.23 -2.88
CA LEU A 194 4.69 8.64 -1.54
C LEU A 194 5.47 7.32 -1.55
N SER A 195 5.23 6.48 -2.57
CA SER A 195 5.98 5.25 -2.81
C SER A 195 7.48 5.52 -2.98
N ALA A 196 7.85 6.56 -3.74
CA ALA A 196 9.24 6.96 -3.93
C ALA A 196 9.88 7.46 -2.61
N GLU A 197 9.13 8.18 -1.78
CA GLU A 197 9.60 8.64 -0.47
C GLU A 197 9.85 7.46 0.48
N VAL A 198 8.89 6.52 0.59
CA VAL A 198 9.06 5.30 1.41
C VAL A 198 10.24 4.48 0.93
N ARG A 199 10.42 4.33 -0.40
CA ARG A 199 11.57 3.64 -0.98
C ARG A 199 12.88 4.30 -0.57
N ARG A 200 12.97 5.63 -0.66
CA ARG A 200 14.16 6.39 -0.24
C ARG A 200 14.49 6.18 1.24
N LEU A 201 13.46 6.05 2.10
CA LEU A 201 13.65 5.77 3.52
C LEU A 201 14.08 4.32 3.79
N GLU A 202 13.72 3.39 2.91
CA GLU A 202 14.10 1.97 3.00
C GLU A 202 15.49 1.67 2.38
N GLU A 203 15.98 2.52 1.48
CA GLU A 203 17.29 2.34 0.85
C GLU A 203 18.40 2.34 1.90
N ASP A 204 19.31 1.38 1.75
CA ASP A 204 20.48 1.31 2.62
C ASP A 204 21.36 2.54 2.41
N PRO A 205 21.67 3.29 3.46
CA PRO A 205 22.56 4.43 3.35
C PRO A 205 23.95 3.99 2.85
N PRO A 206 24.63 4.77 1.99
CA PRO A 206 25.96 4.41 1.48
C PRO A 206 26.98 4.19 2.61
N GLU A 207 26.84 4.89 3.73
CA GLU A 207 27.67 4.71 4.92
C GLU A 207 27.52 3.28 5.51
N LEU A 208 26.39 2.63 5.33
CA LEU A 208 26.20 1.25 5.79
C LEU A 208 27.12 0.30 5.02
N ALA A 209 27.25 0.46 3.71
CA ALA A 209 28.16 -0.37 2.90
C ALA A 209 29.63 -0.16 3.32
N GLU A 210 30.03 1.08 3.59
CA GLU A 210 31.37 1.40 4.09
C GLU A 210 31.64 0.71 5.45
N LEU A 211 30.68 0.80 6.39
CA LEU A 211 30.79 0.16 7.71
C LEU A 211 30.89 -1.35 7.58
N LEU A 212 30.05 -1.98 6.76
CA LEU A 212 30.06 -3.43 6.53
C LEU A 212 31.35 -3.90 5.85
N GLY A 213 31.98 -3.06 5.05
CA GLY A 213 33.28 -3.35 4.42
C GLY A 213 34.45 -3.27 5.38
N ARG A 214 34.37 -2.48 6.46
CA ARG A 214 35.46 -2.24 7.41
C ARG A 214 35.44 -3.18 8.61
N TRP A 215 34.25 -3.59 9.08
CA TRP A 215 34.09 -4.43 10.27
C TRP A 215 33.22 -5.65 9.99
N ARG A 216 33.47 -6.72 10.75
CA ARG A 216 32.59 -7.88 10.74
C ARG A 216 31.47 -7.71 11.77
N PHE A 217 30.24 -7.95 11.33
CA PHE A 217 29.03 -7.89 12.15
C PHE A 217 28.29 -9.22 12.09
N THR A 218 27.64 -9.59 13.17
CA THR A 218 26.63 -10.65 13.18
C THR A 218 25.35 -10.14 12.48
N VAL A 219 24.45 -11.06 12.12
CA VAL A 219 23.15 -10.71 11.52
C VAL A 219 22.37 -9.70 12.39
N THR A 220 22.39 -9.91 13.71
CA THR A 220 21.72 -9.00 14.66
C THR A 220 22.37 -7.62 14.69
N GLU A 221 23.70 -7.57 14.74
CA GLU A 221 24.45 -6.30 14.70
C GLU A 221 24.25 -5.56 13.38
N THR A 222 24.23 -6.26 12.24
CA THR A 222 23.93 -5.67 10.94
C THR A 222 22.55 -5.02 10.91
N ARG A 223 21.52 -5.68 11.45
CA ARG A 223 20.17 -5.10 11.56
C ARG A 223 20.12 -3.86 12.46
N GLN A 224 20.85 -3.90 13.59
CA GLN A 224 20.97 -2.75 14.50
C GLN A 224 21.71 -1.60 13.84
N LEU A 225 22.81 -1.89 13.15
CA LEU A 225 23.62 -0.92 12.43
C LEU A 225 22.79 -0.18 11.39
N ARG A 226 22.06 -0.91 10.53
CA ARG A 226 21.15 -0.32 9.52
C ARG A 226 20.17 0.66 10.15
N ARG A 227 19.48 0.25 11.22
CA ARG A 227 18.52 1.12 11.93
C ARG A 227 19.19 2.38 12.52
N LEU A 228 20.39 2.26 13.04
CA LEU A 228 21.12 3.39 13.61
C LEU A 228 21.55 4.39 12.54
N VAL A 229 22.06 3.92 11.39
CA VAL A 229 22.47 4.77 10.29
C VAL A 229 21.26 5.46 9.64
N GLN A 230 20.15 4.74 9.44
CA GLN A 230 18.89 5.34 8.98
C GLN A 230 18.39 6.43 9.95
N ARG A 231 18.43 6.14 11.26
CA ARG A 231 18.03 7.11 12.28
C ARG A 231 18.96 8.33 12.34
N TRP A 232 20.27 8.14 12.17
CA TRP A 232 21.22 9.24 12.03
C TRP A 232 20.81 10.18 10.90
N ARG A 233 20.56 9.64 9.71
CA ARG A 233 20.15 10.44 8.53
C ARG A 233 18.84 11.20 8.75
N ALA A 234 17.90 10.60 9.45
CA ALA A 234 16.63 11.24 9.79
C ALA A 234 16.81 12.40 10.80
N LEU A 235 17.69 12.24 11.79
CA LEU A 235 17.94 13.27 12.83
C LEU A 235 18.92 14.36 12.38
N ALA A 236 19.79 14.06 11.43
CA ALA A 236 20.81 15.00 10.94
C ALA A 236 20.83 15.02 9.39
N PRO A 237 19.76 15.52 8.74
CA PRO A 237 19.67 15.57 7.28
C PRO A 237 20.83 16.42 6.73
N GLY A 238 21.57 15.83 5.78
CA GLY A 238 22.75 16.50 5.16
C GLY A 238 24.06 16.42 5.95
N ARG A 239 24.06 15.87 7.17
CA ARG A 239 25.31 15.64 7.93
C ARG A 239 25.83 14.21 7.68
N PRO A 240 26.97 14.04 7.02
CA PRO A 240 27.54 12.71 6.79
C PRO A 240 27.93 12.05 8.12
N LEU A 241 27.82 10.73 8.18
CA LEU A 241 28.28 9.96 9.32
C LEU A 241 29.81 9.97 9.36
N ALA A 242 30.39 10.38 10.47
CA ALA A 242 31.85 10.49 10.64
C ALA A 242 32.50 9.10 10.81
N VAL A 243 32.44 8.25 9.76
CA VAL A 243 32.97 6.88 9.79
C VAL A 243 34.46 6.83 10.16
N ALA A 244 35.23 7.87 9.82
CA ALA A 244 36.64 8.00 10.16
C ALA A 244 36.87 7.99 11.68
N GLU A 245 35.99 8.57 12.48
CA GLU A 245 36.10 8.60 13.95
C GLU A 245 35.93 7.22 14.58
N LEU A 246 35.38 6.25 13.85
CA LEU A 246 35.21 4.87 14.28
C LEU A 246 36.46 4.00 14.00
N ALA A 247 37.45 4.52 13.26
CA ALA A 247 38.58 3.75 12.76
C ALA A 247 39.44 3.08 13.87
N SER A 248 39.44 3.63 15.09
CA SER A 248 40.15 3.08 16.24
C SER A 248 39.47 1.85 16.84
N LEU A 249 38.19 1.60 16.49
CA LEU A 249 37.41 0.48 17.02
C LEU A 249 37.75 -0.83 16.28
N ARG A 250 37.96 -1.90 17.04
CA ARG A 250 38.35 -3.18 16.46
C ARG A 250 37.21 -4.14 16.19
N ARG A 251 36.07 -4.01 16.84
CA ARG A 251 34.96 -4.97 16.81
C ARG A 251 33.67 -4.28 16.38
N GLY A 252 32.88 -4.94 15.54
CA GLY A 252 31.59 -4.43 15.05
C GLY A 252 30.63 -4.04 16.18
N LYS A 253 30.60 -4.80 17.29
CA LYS A 253 29.78 -4.47 18.46
C LYS A 253 30.13 -3.10 19.10
N ASP A 254 31.40 -2.72 19.06
CA ASP A 254 31.85 -1.44 19.62
C ASP A 254 31.45 -0.29 18.70
N VAL A 255 31.45 -0.52 17.37
CA VAL A 255 30.90 0.40 16.37
C VAL A 255 29.40 0.62 16.58
N VAL A 256 28.61 -0.46 16.74
CA VAL A 256 27.16 -0.37 17.02
C VAL A 256 26.90 0.41 18.32
N ARG A 257 27.70 0.16 19.37
CA ARG A 257 27.58 0.90 20.64
C ARG A 257 27.85 2.38 20.46
N ARG A 258 28.93 2.77 19.78
CA ARG A 258 29.30 4.15 19.56
C ARG A 258 28.25 4.90 18.71
N LEU A 259 27.75 4.27 17.66
CA LEU A 259 26.68 4.86 16.85
C LEU A 259 25.39 5.05 17.65
N ARG A 260 25.06 4.14 18.56
CA ARG A 260 23.91 4.30 19.46
C ARG A 260 24.08 5.51 20.38
N GLU A 261 25.27 5.71 20.92
CA GLU A 261 25.60 6.88 21.75
C GLU A 261 25.45 8.18 20.95
N TRP A 262 25.95 8.23 19.72
CA TRP A 262 25.81 9.41 18.85
C TRP A 262 24.34 9.73 18.52
N VAL A 263 23.58 8.72 18.13
CA VAL A 263 22.15 8.89 17.83
C VAL A 263 21.36 9.32 19.06
N ALA A 264 21.69 8.78 20.23
CA ALA A 264 21.03 9.17 21.50
C ALA A 264 21.37 10.62 21.89
N GLY A 265 22.62 11.07 21.71
CA GLY A 265 23.05 12.44 21.97
C GLY A 265 22.29 13.46 21.11
N MET A 266 22.18 13.21 19.80
CA MET A 266 21.42 14.08 18.90
C MET A 266 19.92 14.17 19.25
N ALA A 267 19.32 13.05 19.64
CA ALA A 267 17.92 13.06 20.04
C ALA A 267 17.69 13.90 21.33
N GLY A 268 18.65 13.90 22.25
CA GLY A 268 18.64 14.73 23.44
C GLY A 268 18.76 16.23 23.14
N GLU A 269 19.63 16.60 22.19
CA GLU A 269 19.81 17.99 21.75
C GLU A 269 18.54 18.54 21.06
N MET A 270 17.89 17.76 20.20
CA MET A 270 16.64 18.18 19.55
C MET A 270 15.48 18.41 20.55
N ILE A 271 15.38 17.60 21.60
CA ILE A 271 14.36 17.78 22.64
C ILE A 271 14.65 19.04 23.47
N ALA A 272 15.92 19.32 23.75
CA ALA A 272 16.32 20.52 24.50
C ALA A 272 16.12 21.82 23.70
N ASP A 273 16.27 21.81 22.39
CA ASP A 273 16.05 22.97 21.50
C ASP A 273 14.54 23.18 21.19
N GLY A 274 13.77 22.10 21.00
CA GLY A 274 12.32 22.18 20.77
C GLY A 274 11.52 22.69 21.97
N GLY A 275 12.08 22.65 23.18
CA GLY A 275 11.49 23.21 24.39
C GLY A 275 11.68 24.72 24.58
N ARG A 276 12.40 25.41 23.69
CA ARG A 276 12.66 26.87 23.76
C ARG A 276 11.83 27.71 22.78
N THR A 277 10.97 27.10 21.99
CA THR A 277 10.06 27.77 21.04
C THR A 277 8.61 27.41 21.35
N CYS A 278 8.12 27.83 22.51
CA CYS A 278 6.70 27.98 22.83
C CYS A 278 6.52 29.30 23.58
#